data_541ae8714dc0130fabc3b04ffed5eeb3
#
_entry.id   541ae8714dc0130fabc3b04ffed5eeb3
#
_cell.length_a   1.000
_cell.length_b   1.000
_cell.length_c   1.000
_cell.angle_alpha   90.00
_cell.angle_beta   90.00
_cell.angle_gamma   90.00
#
_symmetry.space_group_name_H-M   'P 1'
#
loop_
_entity.id
_entity.type
_entity.pdbx_description
1 polymer ?
#
loop_
_entity_poly.entity_id
_entity_poly.type
_entity_poly.pdbx_seq_one_letter_code
_entity_poly.pdbx_strand_id
1 'polypeptide(L)'
;GQNELQAAAALLPLYAEDPLPTSLRAAGYGADGQGAVLTPPVLSEDYTQLRHFLRLALRWATERYASYHVWAVLPLDIERPDVCDDLCAQYLSAGLTLRGMRPMAGAAQMLIFSARGLAKWRDPLRRCTLTDPALPRVLERGYAAADFGWGKDGLELVLRPV
;
A
#
# COMPACT_ATOMS: atom_id res chain seq x y z
N GLY A 1 21.68 -5.83 21.19
CA GLY A 1 22.04 -4.63 21.91
C GLY A 1 20.84 -3.75 22.17
N GLN A 2 20.88 -2.99 23.23
CA GLN A 2 19.74 -2.16 23.67
C GLN A 2 19.43 -1.00 22.71
N ASN A 3 20.32 -0.66 21.78
CA ASN A 3 20.20 0.47 20.87
C ASN A 3 20.31 0.06 19.39
N GLU A 4 19.98 -1.18 19.07
CA GLU A 4 19.98 -1.63 17.70
C GLU A 4 18.76 -1.11 16.95
N LEU A 5 18.99 -0.57 15.74
CA LEU A 5 17.93 -0.17 14.83
C LEU A 5 17.26 -1.43 14.25
N GLN A 6 15.99 -1.64 14.54
CA GLN A 6 15.24 -2.82 14.11
C GLN A 6 14.41 -2.58 12.85
N ALA A 7 13.94 -1.37 12.67
CA ALA A 7 13.15 -0.99 11.49
C ALA A 7 13.36 0.47 11.14
N ALA A 8 13.39 0.78 9.88
CA ALA A 8 13.50 2.14 9.37
C ALA A 8 12.76 2.30 8.04
N ALA A 9 12.15 3.45 7.86
CA ALA A 9 11.58 3.88 6.60
C ALA A 9 11.78 5.38 6.42
N ALA A 10 11.62 5.87 5.20
CA ALA A 10 11.67 7.29 4.90
C ALA A 10 10.29 7.77 4.44
N LEU A 11 9.96 9.00 4.80
CA LEU A 11 8.81 9.71 4.27
C LEU A 11 9.34 10.78 3.30
N LEU A 12 9.04 10.60 2.02
CA LEU A 12 9.51 11.47 0.95
C LEU A 12 8.37 12.41 0.54
N PRO A 13 8.54 13.74 0.63
CA PRO A 13 7.54 14.66 0.13
C PRO A 13 7.47 14.58 -1.40
N LEU A 14 6.25 14.64 -1.93
CA LEU A 14 5.99 14.72 -3.36
C LEU A 14 5.58 16.14 -3.71
N TYR A 15 6.32 16.76 -4.60
CA TYR A 15 6.01 18.07 -5.13
C TYR A 15 5.30 17.95 -6.48
N ALA A 16 4.47 18.93 -6.84
CA ALA A 16 3.73 18.92 -8.10
C ALA A 16 4.64 18.83 -9.34
N GLU A 17 5.87 19.31 -9.21
CA GLU A 17 6.88 19.32 -10.29
C GLU A 17 7.68 18.00 -10.36
N ASP A 18 7.61 17.18 -9.32
CA ASP A 18 8.35 15.92 -9.34
C ASP A 18 7.83 15.02 -10.46
N PRO A 19 8.73 14.38 -11.20
CA PRO A 19 8.32 13.39 -12.18
C PRO A 19 7.78 12.16 -11.46
N LEU A 20 6.55 12.31 -10.93
CA LEU A 20 5.86 11.18 -10.34
C LEU A 20 5.77 10.07 -11.37
N PRO A 21 6.10 8.85 -11.00
CA PRO A 21 5.79 7.72 -11.85
C PRO A 21 4.33 7.85 -12.30
N THR A 22 4.09 7.65 -13.59
CA THR A 22 2.74 7.75 -14.19
C THR A 22 1.72 6.93 -13.40
N SER A 23 2.17 5.88 -12.78
CA SER A 23 1.41 5.04 -11.88
C SER A 23 0.82 5.78 -10.67
N LEU A 24 1.54 6.70 -10.09
CA LEU A 24 1.05 7.47 -8.95
C LEU A 24 0.00 8.49 -9.39
N ARG A 25 0.18 9.12 -10.54
CA ARG A 25 -0.81 10.06 -11.10
C ARG A 25 -2.13 9.36 -11.43
N ALA A 26 -2.05 8.16 -12.01
CA ALA A 26 -3.23 7.38 -12.35
C ALA A 26 -4.02 6.91 -11.13
N ALA A 27 -3.39 6.79 -9.97
CA ALA A 27 -4.05 6.45 -8.71
C ALA A 27 -4.67 7.68 -7.99
N GLY A 28 -4.71 8.83 -8.64
CA GLY A 28 -5.27 10.06 -8.08
C GLY A 28 -4.27 10.93 -7.30
N TYR A 29 -2.99 10.66 -7.48
CA TYR A 29 -1.95 11.48 -6.89
C TYR A 29 -1.81 12.81 -7.61
N GLY A 30 -1.64 13.83 -6.84
CA GLY A 30 -1.18 15.12 -7.35
C GLY A 30 -2.27 16.01 -7.91
N ALA A 31 -3.55 15.66 -7.78
CA ALA A 31 -4.62 16.61 -8.08
C ALA A 31 -4.49 17.87 -7.19
N ASP A 32 -4.01 17.69 -5.96
CA ASP A 32 -3.87 18.75 -4.97
C ASP A 32 -2.41 19.18 -4.74
N GLY A 33 -1.47 18.63 -5.49
CA GLY A 33 -0.07 19.07 -5.49
C GLY A 33 0.75 18.76 -4.23
N GLN A 34 0.17 18.17 -3.22
CA GLN A 34 0.86 17.90 -1.95
C GLN A 34 0.64 16.47 -1.48
N GLY A 35 1.69 15.70 -1.53
CA GLY A 35 1.69 14.32 -1.07
C GLY A 35 2.99 13.95 -0.39
N ALA A 36 2.97 12.84 0.32
CA ALA A 36 4.15 12.22 0.89
C ALA A 36 4.07 10.72 0.71
N VAL A 37 5.19 10.08 0.42
CA VAL A 37 5.29 8.63 0.22
C VAL A 37 6.13 8.02 1.31
N LEU A 38 5.56 7.04 2.01
CA LEU A 38 6.29 6.18 2.92
C LEU A 38 6.99 5.08 2.10
N THR A 39 8.30 5.04 2.18
CA THR A 39 9.10 4.01 1.52
C THR A 39 8.92 2.64 2.19
N PRO A 40 9.17 1.53 1.48
CA PRO A 40 9.18 0.22 2.10
C PRO A 40 10.15 0.20 3.29
N PRO A 41 9.73 -0.33 4.45
CA PRO A 41 10.61 -0.40 5.61
C PRO A 41 11.79 -1.34 5.36
N VAL A 42 12.96 -0.94 5.84
CA VAL A 42 14.10 -1.84 6.01
C VAL A 42 14.01 -2.43 7.41
N LEU A 43 13.98 -3.74 7.50
CA LEU A 43 13.76 -4.47 8.74
C LEU A 43 15.00 -5.30 9.10
N SER A 44 15.34 -5.41 10.39
CA SER A 44 16.27 -6.42 10.83
C SER A 44 15.67 -7.83 10.66
N GLU A 45 16.52 -8.85 10.52
CA GLU A 45 16.07 -10.23 10.29
C GLU A 45 15.11 -10.75 11.35
N ASP A 46 15.28 -10.29 12.59
CA ASP A 46 14.50 -10.75 13.75
C ASP A 46 13.25 -9.89 14.01
N TYR A 47 13.01 -8.87 13.20
CA TYR A 47 11.90 -7.96 13.43
C TYR A 47 10.58 -8.55 12.92
N THR A 48 9.62 -8.76 13.82
CA THR A 48 8.35 -9.42 13.54
C THR A 48 7.12 -8.51 13.67
N GLN A 49 7.32 -7.22 13.95
CA GLN A 49 6.23 -6.29 14.25
C GLN A 49 6.03 -5.21 13.17
N LEU A 50 6.08 -5.62 11.91
CA LEU A 50 5.93 -4.71 10.77
C LEU A 50 4.64 -3.91 10.84
N ARG A 51 3.51 -4.55 11.15
CA ARG A 51 2.21 -3.86 11.29
C ARG A 51 2.26 -2.74 12.33
N HIS A 52 2.87 -3.01 13.48
CA HIS A 52 3.01 -2.01 14.54
C HIS A 52 3.89 -0.85 14.09
N PHE A 53 5.02 -1.15 13.47
CA PHE A 53 5.91 -0.13 12.90
C PHE A 53 5.18 0.75 11.87
N LEU A 54 4.44 0.15 10.95
CA LEU A 54 3.66 0.87 9.95
C LEU A 54 2.61 1.78 10.58
N ARG A 55 1.91 1.33 11.60
CA ARG A 55 0.94 2.15 12.34
C ARG A 55 1.59 3.37 12.96
N LEU A 56 2.74 3.20 13.60
CA LEU A 56 3.50 4.30 14.19
C LEU A 56 4.00 5.27 13.13
N ALA A 57 4.55 4.76 12.04
CA ALA A 57 5.06 5.57 10.93
C ALA A 57 3.93 6.37 10.27
N LEU A 58 2.78 5.76 10.03
CA LEU A 58 1.61 6.43 9.47
C LEU A 58 1.05 7.51 10.41
N ARG A 59 0.95 7.21 11.68
CA ARG A 59 0.52 8.18 12.68
C ARG A 59 1.46 9.38 12.70
N TRP A 60 2.76 9.16 12.76
CA TRP A 60 3.76 10.21 12.71
C TRP A 60 3.64 11.03 11.42
N ALA A 61 3.48 10.35 10.26
CA ALA A 61 3.36 11.01 8.97
C ALA A 61 2.09 11.88 8.88
N THR A 62 0.96 11.39 9.34
CA THR A 62 -0.30 12.12 9.30
C THR A 62 -0.32 13.30 10.28
N GLU A 63 0.33 13.19 11.41
CA GLU A 63 0.50 14.29 12.37
C GLU A 63 1.47 15.36 11.83
N ARG A 64 2.58 14.93 11.23
CA ARG A 64 3.62 15.84 10.71
C ARG A 64 3.18 16.54 9.43
N TYR A 65 2.42 15.86 8.60
CA TYR A 65 1.98 16.33 7.28
C TYR A 65 0.46 16.31 7.18
N ALA A 66 -0.22 16.94 8.15
CA ALA A 66 -1.68 16.88 8.27
C ALA A 66 -2.44 17.34 7.03
N SER A 67 -1.86 18.26 6.24
CA SER A 67 -2.44 18.73 4.99
C SER A 67 -2.05 17.90 3.76
N TYR A 68 -1.15 16.93 3.92
CA TYR A 68 -0.65 16.12 2.82
C TYR A 68 -1.42 14.81 2.72
N HIS A 69 -1.55 14.34 1.49
CA HIS A 69 -2.01 12.98 1.25
C HIS A 69 -0.82 12.02 1.44
N VAL A 70 -0.92 11.13 2.42
CA VAL A 70 0.13 10.16 2.73
C VAL A 70 -0.14 8.86 2.01
N TRP A 71 0.88 8.35 1.36
CA TRP A 71 0.86 7.11 0.60
C TRP A 71 1.97 6.18 1.05
N ALA A 72 1.83 4.91 0.72
CA ALA A 72 2.89 3.92 0.92
C ALA A 72 3.03 3.06 -0.33
N VAL A 73 4.24 2.70 -0.66
CA VAL A 73 4.53 1.81 -1.79
C VAL A 73 5.18 0.53 -1.28
N LEU A 74 4.84 -0.57 -1.91
CA LEU A 74 5.37 -1.88 -1.56
C LEU A 74 5.69 -2.66 -2.84
N PRO A 75 6.98 -2.81 -3.20
CA PRO A 75 7.36 -3.70 -4.28
C PRO A 75 7.22 -5.16 -3.81
N LEU A 76 6.59 -6.00 -4.61
CA LEU A 76 6.40 -7.41 -4.34
C LEU A 76 6.93 -8.26 -5.47
N ASP A 77 7.67 -9.30 -5.12
CA ASP A 77 8.06 -10.36 -6.03
C ASP A 77 6.95 -11.42 -6.07
N ILE A 78 6.14 -11.41 -7.13
CA ILE A 78 4.99 -12.30 -7.25
C ILE A 78 5.37 -13.78 -7.46
N GLU A 79 6.64 -14.10 -7.62
CA GLU A 79 7.13 -15.49 -7.59
C GLU A 79 7.11 -16.09 -6.18
N ARG A 80 6.90 -15.27 -5.16
CA ARG A 80 6.79 -15.70 -3.75
C ARG A 80 5.44 -15.29 -3.17
N PRO A 81 4.34 -15.92 -3.60
CA PRO A 81 2.99 -15.47 -3.26
C PRO A 81 2.66 -15.48 -1.77
N ASP A 82 3.21 -16.42 -1.02
CA ASP A 82 3.02 -16.51 0.44
C ASP A 82 3.62 -15.28 1.17
N VAL A 83 4.80 -14.86 0.78
CA VAL A 83 5.46 -13.65 1.33
C VAL A 83 4.69 -12.40 0.92
N CYS A 84 4.25 -12.31 -0.33
CA CYS A 84 3.46 -11.20 -0.85
C CYS A 84 2.14 -11.05 -0.10
N ASP A 85 1.43 -12.15 0.11
CA ASP A 85 0.16 -12.17 0.84
C ASP A 85 0.33 -11.67 2.26
N ASP A 86 1.35 -12.14 2.98
CA ASP A 86 1.63 -11.72 4.34
C ASP A 86 1.96 -10.22 4.44
N LEU A 87 2.84 -9.71 3.59
CA LEU A 87 3.20 -8.29 3.56
C LEU A 87 2.00 -7.41 3.23
N CYS A 88 1.22 -7.77 2.23
CA CYS A 88 0.01 -7.04 1.85
C CYS A 88 -1.00 -7.01 3.01
N ALA A 89 -1.22 -8.15 3.67
CA ALA A 89 -2.10 -8.24 4.83
C ALA A 89 -1.65 -7.34 5.97
N GLN A 90 -0.34 -7.23 6.22
CA GLN A 90 0.19 -6.35 7.26
C GLN A 90 -0.02 -4.87 6.93
N TYR A 91 0.15 -4.47 5.67
CA TYR A 91 -0.13 -3.10 5.22
C TYR A 91 -1.61 -2.75 5.40
N LEU A 92 -2.51 -3.62 4.95
CA LEU A 92 -3.95 -3.43 5.13
C LEU A 92 -4.35 -3.39 6.61
N SER A 93 -3.78 -4.28 7.42
CA SER A 93 -4.02 -4.31 8.87
C SER A 93 -3.49 -3.09 9.61
N ALA A 94 -2.51 -2.40 9.04
CA ALA A 94 -2.01 -1.13 9.57
C ALA A 94 -2.93 0.06 9.30
N GLY A 95 -4.00 -0.13 8.51
CA GLY A 95 -4.97 0.90 8.19
C GLY A 95 -4.81 1.52 6.80
N LEU A 96 -3.94 0.95 5.98
CA LEU A 96 -3.75 1.40 4.60
C LEU A 96 -4.81 0.80 3.67
N THR A 97 -5.12 1.52 2.60
CA THR A 97 -6.05 1.09 1.56
C THR A 97 -5.29 0.87 0.26
N LEU A 98 -5.40 -0.32 -0.33
CA LEU A 98 -4.79 -0.61 -1.63
C LEU A 98 -5.57 0.11 -2.73
N ARG A 99 -4.86 0.95 -3.49
CA ARG A 99 -5.44 1.78 -4.55
C ARG A 99 -4.92 1.46 -5.94
N GLY A 100 -3.73 0.91 -6.06
CA GLY A 100 -3.10 0.68 -7.34
C GLY A 100 -2.11 -0.46 -7.31
N MET A 101 -1.83 -1.00 -8.49
CA MET A 101 -0.85 -2.04 -8.71
C MET A 101 -0.21 -1.82 -10.07
N ARG A 102 1.10 -1.75 -10.11
CA ARG A 102 1.86 -1.44 -11.34
C ARG A 102 2.99 -2.43 -11.56
N PRO A 103 3.20 -2.86 -12.81
CA PRO A 103 4.33 -3.71 -13.12
C PRO A 103 5.65 -2.95 -12.91
N MET A 104 6.63 -3.68 -12.39
CA MET A 104 8.02 -3.24 -12.29
C MET A 104 8.89 -4.10 -13.22
N ALA A 105 10.19 -3.81 -13.28
CA ALA A 105 11.12 -4.65 -14.01
C ALA A 105 11.14 -6.09 -13.48
N GLY A 106 11.18 -7.08 -14.34
CA GLY A 106 11.11 -8.48 -13.98
C GLY A 106 9.69 -8.92 -13.61
N ALA A 107 9.59 -9.87 -12.68
CA ALA A 107 8.31 -10.39 -12.18
C ALA A 107 7.72 -9.57 -11.03
N ALA A 108 8.33 -8.44 -10.67
CA ALA A 108 7.89 -7.62 -9.55
C ALA A 108 6.69 -6.75 -9.89
N GLN A 109 5.85 -6.51 -8.90
CA GLN A 109 4.73 -5.58 -8.95
C GLN A 109 4.88 -4.56 -7.83
N MET A 110 4.52 -3.31 -8.09
CA MET A 110 4.47 -2.30 -7.04
C MET A 110 3.02 -2.09 -6.60
N LEU A 111 2.76 -2.34 -5.33
CA LEU A 111 1.48 -2.00 -4.71
C LEU A 111 1.51 -0.56 -4.21
N ILE A 112 0.42 0.16 -4.43
CA ILE A 112 0.26 1.55 -4.03
C ILE A 112 -0.90 1.63 -3.04
N PHE A 113 -0.59 2.05 -1.82
CA PHE A 113 -1.55 2.21 -0.74
C PHE A 113 -1.76 3.67 -0.40
N SER A 114 -2.96 4.01 0.04
CA SER A 114 -3.32 5.31 0.59
C SER A 114 -3.56 5.21 2.09
N ALA A 115 -3.12 6.20 2.85
CA ALA A 115 -3.47 6.33 4.25
C ALA A 115 -4.94 6.75 4.47
N ARG A 116 -5.59 7.28 3.44
CA ARG A 116 -7.03 7.56 3.50
C ARG A 116 -7.84 6.28 3.39
N GLY A 117 -8.70 6.04 4.35
CA GLY A 117 -9.66 4.96 4.30
C GLY A 117 -10.75 5.21 3.25
N LEU A 118 -11.58 4.20 3.05
CA LEU A 118 -12.77 4.32 2.22
C LEU A 118 -13.86 5.04 3.00
N ALA A 119 -14.37 6.16 2.47
CA ALA A 119 -15.35 7.00 3.15
C ALA A 119 -16.70 6.33 3.34
N LYS A 120 -17.10 5.48 2.42
CA LYS A 120 -18.36 4.73 2.47
C LYS A 120 -18.22 3.37 1.79
N TRP A 121 -18.89 2.41 2.35
CA TRP A 121 -19.03 1.10 1.74
C TRP A 121 -20.07 1.17 0.61
N ARG A 122 -19.67 0.72 -0.55
CA ARG A 122 -20.55 0.66 -1.72
C ARG A 122 -20.57 -0.76 -2.28
N ASP A 123 -21.74 -1.18 -2.72
CA ASP A 123 -21.87 -2.38 -3.55
C ASP A 123 -21.66 -2.01 -5.04
N PRO A 124 -21.23 -2.97 -5.85
CA PRO A 124 -20.95 -4.37 -5.55
C PRO A 124 -19.57 -4.59 -4.93
N LEU A 125 -19.47 -5.64 -4.15
CA LEU A 125 -18.20 -6.19 -3.68
C LEU A 125 -17.58 -7.06 -4.75
N ARG A 126 -16.27 -7.01 -4.84
CA ARG A 126 -15.49 -7.93 -5.64
C ARG A 126 -14.35 -8.50 -4.80
N ARG A 127 -14.05 -9.77 -5.01
CA ARG A 127 -12.93 -10.45 -4.32
C ARG A 127 -11.88 -10.85 -5.33
N CYS A 128 -10.63 -10.58 -5.03
CA CYS A 128 -9.49 -10.96 -5.86
C CYS A 128 -8.31 -11.39 -4.99
N THR A 129 -7.54 -12.34 -5.49
CA THR A 129 -6.20 -12.62 -4.95
C THR A 129 -5.19 -11.64 -5.54
N LEU A 130 -3.99 -11.53 -4.94
CA LEU A 130 -2.91 -10.68 -5.48
C LEU A 130 -2.44 -11.13 -6.86
N THR A 131 -2.56 -12.41 -7.16
CA THR A 131 -2.13 -13.00 -8.44
C THR A 131 -3.25 -13.03 -9.49
N ASP A 132 -4.45 -12.55 -9.16
CA ASP A 132 -5.54 -12.46 -10.13
C ASP A 132 -5.17 -11.49 -11.26
N PRO A 133 -5.14 -11.94 -12.53
CA PRO A 133 -4.80 -11.08 -13.66
C PRO A 133 -5.73 -9.88 -13.83
N ALA A 134 -6.93 -9.95 -13.30
CA ALA A 134 -7.91 -8.87 -13.37
C ALA A 134 -7.66 -7.75 -12.34
N LEU A 135 -6.88 -8.02 -11.29
CA LEU A 135 -6.69 -7.09 -10.18
C LEU A 135 -6.19 -5.70 -10.61
N PRO A 136 -5.15 -5.56 -11.45
CA PRO A 136 -4.69 -4.25 -11.89
C PRO A 136 -5.80 -3.42 -12.56
N ARG A 137 -6.60 -4.05 -13.43
CA ARG A 137 -7.72 -3.38 -14.11
C ARG A 137 -8.85 -2.99 -13.16
N VAL A 138 -9.13 -3.84 -12.19
CA VAL A 138 -10.16 -3.55 -11.18
C VAL A 138 -9.78 -2.30 -10.38
N LEU A 139 -8.52 -2.22 -9.96
CA LEU A 139 -8.01 -1.03 -9.25
C LEU A 139 -8.03 0.22 -10.15
N GLU A 140 -7.66 0.10 -11.43
CA GLU A 140 -7.72 1.22 -12.38
C GLU A 140 -9.14 1.73 -12.61
N ARG A 141 -10.14 0.87 -12.49
CA ARG A 141 -11.56 1.24 -12.62
C ARG A 141 -12.15 1.90 -11.38
N GLY A 142 -11.33 2.21 -10.39
CA GLY A 142 -11.75 2.90 -9.19
C GLY A 142 -12.21 2.00 -8.05
N TYR A 143 -11.83 0.73 -8.05
CA TYR A 143 -11.97 -0.14 -6.89
C TYR A 143 -10.77 0.02 -5.96
N ALA A 144 -11.01 -0.17 -4.68
CA ALA A 144 -9.96 -0.15 -3.67
C ALA A 144 -10.21 -1.23 -2.61
N ALA A 145 -9.16 -1.68 -1.94
CA ALA A 145 -9.25 -2.67 -0.88
C ALA A 145 -8.74 -2.11 0.44
N ALA A 146 -9.61 -2.06 1.44
CA ALA A 146 -9.27 -1.78 2.83
C ALA A 146 -9.36 -3.02 3.71
N ASP A 147 -10.10 -4.04 3.26
CA ASP A 147 -10.32 -5.30 3.95
C ASP A 147 -9.82 -6.48 3.14
N PHE A 148 -9.59 -7.55 3.84
CA PHE A 148 -9.16 -8.82 3.27
C PHE A 148 -9.66 -9.99 4.13
N GLY A 149 -9.60 -11.17 3.55
CA GLY A 149 -9.78 -12.43 4.25
C GLY A 149 -8.75 -13.44 3.78
N TRP A 150 -8.72 -14.59 4.41
CA TRP A 150 -7.89 -15.71 3.99
C TRP A 150 -8.77 -16.78 3.39
N GLY A 151 -8.57 -17.03 2.12
CA GLY A 151 -9.31 -18.04 1.37
C GLY A 151 -8.47 -19.28 1.06
N LYS A 152 -9.00 -20.13 0.20
CA LYS A 152 -8.35 -21.38 -0.22
C LYS A 152 -7.00 -21.15 -0.91
N ASP A 153 -6.91 -20.07 -1.70
CA ASP A 153 -5.73 -19.75 -2.52
C ASP A 153 -4.87 -18.64 -1.89
N GLY A 154 -5.03 -18.36 -0.60
CA GLY A 154 -4.29 -17.34 0.12
C GLY A 154 -5.10 -16.09 0.43
N LEU A 155 -4.47 -14.93 0.37
CA LEU A 155 -5.10 -13.66 0.65
C LEU A 155 -6.18 -13.32 -0.38
N GLU A 156 -7.38 -13.04 0.09
CA GLU A 156 -8.47 -12.49 -0.72
C GLU A 156 -8.71 -11.03 -0.35
N LEU A 157 -8.46 -10.15 -1.30
CA LEU A 157 -8.77 -8.73 -1.18
C LEU A 157 -10.27 -8.51 -1.35
N VAL A 158 -10.87 -7.73 -0.47
CA VAL A 158 -12.26 -7.30 -0.58
C VAL A 158 -12.27 -5.92 -1.22
N LEU A 159 -12.65 -5.87 -2.48
CA LEU A 159 -12.61 -4.66 -3.31
C LEU A 159 -13.98 -4.00 -3.36
N ARG A 160 -13.97 -2.69 -3.21
CA ARG A 160 -15.17 -1.86 -3.26
C ARG A 160 -14.95 -0.68 -4.20
N PRO A 161 -15.97 -0.21 -4.90
CA PRO A 161 -15.86 1.03 -5.68
C PRO A 161 -15.65 2.23 -4.76
N VAL A 162 -14.82 3.13 -5.22
CA VAL A 162 -14.49 4.38 -4.50
C VAL A 162 -15.37 5.52 -4.99
#